data_e8c9f2fc7ac6aceb100c3e2ab6b73581
#
_entry.id   e8c9f2fc7ac6aceb100c3e2ab6b73581
#
_cell.length_a   1.000
_cell.length_b   1.000
_cell.length_c   1.000
_cell.angle_alpha   90.00
_cell.angle_beta   90.00
_cell.angle_gamma   90.00
#
_symmetry.space_group_name_H-M   'P 1'
#
loop_
_entity.id
_entity.type
_entity.pdbx_description
1 polymer ?
#
loop_
_entity_poly.entity_id
_entity_poly.type
_entity_poly.pdbx_seq_one_letter_code
_entity_poly.pdbx_strand_id
1 'polypeptide(L)'
;MHRRSLILLPLVFLAACSTRMGAGGKTETVVNPKYLAKGDIDRVIDAARAEIVNGVFRFAEKLYRRNPRELKKGSSPTLEAAMARLRNSKLLDFPELEGLREGAAAGLAFREEYSGDRVLALMAGLLMMVYAAFEDTDDFYILDDLNEQKLYNCARNLEIAMWKLGSAKLPNGELMLLSNELDPANRNLSFEREFGRITGLLDFLAKVVADKHGRIISRVAQSMATAIFLPVGTLGVR
;
A
#
# COMPACT_ATOMS: atom_id res chain seq x y z
N MET A 1 -58.53 5.46 38.70
CA MET A 1 -58.25 4.62 37.50
C MET A 1 -57.50 5.46 36.47
N HIS A 2 -56.17 5.36 36.44
CA HIS A 2 -55.34 6.11 35.50
C HIS A 2 -54.88 5.14 34.41
N ARG A 3 -55.37 5.34 33.17
CA ARG A 3 -54.90 4.63 31.98
C ARG A 3 -53.61 5.27 31.51
N ARG A 4 -52.48 4.53 31.61
CA ARG A 4 -51.20 4.88 30.99
C ARG A 4 -51.24 4.43 29.54
N SER A 5 -51.32 5.38 28.61
CA SER A 5 -51.12 5.13 27.16
C SER A 5 -49.65 4.99 26.88
N LEU A 6 -49.23 3.78 26.48
CA LEU A 6 -47.89 3.51 25.95
C LEU A 6 -47.86 4.03 24.51
N ILE A 7 -47.08 5.10 24.26
CA ILE A 7 -46.76 5.58 22.89
C ILE A 7 -45.62 4.70 22.40
N LEU A 8 -45.90 3.79 21.47
CA LEU A 8 -44.91 3.06 20.68
C LEU A 8 -44.37 4.05 19.61
N LEU A 9 -43.15 4.48 19.78
CA LEU A 9 -42.41 5.22 18.75
C LEU A 9 -41.97 4.22 17.67
N PRO A 10 -42.31 4.41 16.38
CA PRO A 10 -41.75 3.56 15.32
C PRO A 10 -40.30 3.91 15.10
N LEU A 11 -39.40 2.92 15.30
CA LEU A 11 -38.02 2.98 14.89
C LEU A 11 -37.99 2.99 13.34
N VAL A 12 -37.77 4.16 12.76
CA VAL A 12 -37.50 4.29 11.33
C VAL A 12 -36.06 3.84 11.09
N PHE A 13 -35.87 2.63 10.57
CA PHE A 13 -34.61 2.16 10.06
C PHE A 13 -34.28 2.91 8.77
N LEU A 14 -33.39 3.90 8.86
CA LEU A 14 -32.74 4.50 7.70
C LEU A 14 -31.73 3.50 7.14
N ALA A 15 -32.13 2.73 6.15
CA ALA A 15 -31.24 1.85 5.42
C ALA A 15 -30.30 2.71 4.54
N ALA A 16 -29.01 2.75 4.89
CA ALA A 16 -28.00 3.33 4.01
C ALA A 16 -27.75 2.39 2.84
N CYS A 17 -28.24 2.76 1.66
CA CYS A 17 -28.07 2.02 0.43
C CYS A 17 -26.83 2.49 -0.32
N SER A 18 -25.87 1.61 -0.54
CA SER A 18 -24.78 1.83 -1.49
C SER A 18 -25.07 1.06 -2.79
N THR A 19 -24.96 1.74 -3.91
CA THR A 19 -25.17 1.16 -5.23
C THR A 19 -23.85 0.71 -5.86
N ARG A 20 -23.74 -0.56 -6.25
CA ARG A 20 -22.60 -1.11 -7.00
C ARG A 20 -23.06 -1.47 -8.40
N MET A 21 -22.29 -1.09 -9.44
CA MET A 21 -22.51 -1.60 -10.78
C MET A 21 -22.00 -3.05 -10.87
N GLY A 22 -22.91 -4.00 -11.07
CA GLY A 22 -22.59 -5.39 -11.37
C GLY A 22 -22.20 -5.59 -12.82
N ALA A 23 -21.54 -6.72 -13.14
CA ALA A 23 -21.25 -7.13 -14.50
C ALA A 23 -22.57 -7.31 -15.27
N GLY A 24 -22.87 -6.41 -16.24
CA GLY A 24 -24.12 -6.39 -16.99
C GLY A 24 -24.94 -5.11 -16.85
N GLY A 25 -24.41 -4.06 -16.20
CA GLY A 25 -25.06 -2.74 -16.14
C GLY A 25 -26.27 -2.66 -15.22
N LYS A 26 -26.56 -3.69 -14.42
CA LYS A 26 -27.60 -3.63 -13.39
C LYS A 26 -27.04 -3.05 -12.10
N THR A 27 -27.74 -2.06 -11.57
CA THR A 27 -27.40 -1.43 -10.29
C THR A 27 -27.92 -2.31 -9.15
N GLU A 28 -27.06 -2.99 -8.42
CA GLU A 28 -27.42 -3.73 -7.22
C GLU A 28 -27.21 -2.86 -5.99
N THR A 29 -28.23 -2.72 -5.17
CA THR A 29 -28.17 -2.04 -3.89
C THR A 29 -27.73 -3.03 -2.82
N VAL A 30 -26.45 -2.94 -2.40
CA VAL A 30 -25.92 -3.78 -1.32
C VAL A 30 -26.02 -3.01 -0.01
N VAL A 31 -26.88 -3.46 0.89
CA VAL A 31 -26.95 -2.95 2.26
C VAL A 31 -25.89 -3.66 3.09
N ASN A 32 -24.82 -2.96 3.42
CA ASN A 32 -23.78 -3.48 4.31
C ASN A 32 -23.88 -2.76 5.67
N PRO A 33 -24.21 -3.46 6.77
CA PRO A 33 -24.33 -2.85 8.10
C PRO A 33 -23.08 -2.09 8.57
N LYS A 34 -21.90 -2.47 8.09
CA LYS A 34 -20.65 -1.77 8.38
C LYS A 34 -20.66 -0.29 7.94
N TYR A 35 -21.42 0.06 6.89
CA TYR A 35 -21.51 1.43 6.41
C TYR A 35 -22.42 2.34 7.25
N LEU A 36 -23.24 1.77 8.16
CA LEU A 36 -24.06 2.56 9.07
C LEU A 36 -23.23 3.21 10.19
N ALA A 37 -22.09 2.61 10.54
CA ALA A 37 -21.21 3.07 11.61
C ALA A 37 -20.02 3.90 11.10
N LYS A 38 -19.75 3.93 9.78
CA LYS A 38 -18.62 4.64 9.18
C LYS A 38 -18.99 6.04 8.73
N GLY A 39 -18.19 7.04 9.10
CA GLY A 39 -18.24 8.38 8.55
C GLY A 39 -17.83 8.44 7.08
N ASP A 40 -18.16 9.53 6.40
CA ASP A 40 -17.78 9.69 4.99
C ASP A 40 -16.26 9.73 4.79
N ILE A 41 -15.52 10.29 5.74
CA ILE A 41 -14.04 10.31 5.74
C ILE A 41 -13.48 8.90 5.85
N ASP A 42 -14.04 8.05 6.73
CA ASP A 42 -13.57 6.67 6.91
C ASP A 42 -13.76 5.86 5.63
N ARG A 43 -14.83 6.08 4.88
CA ARG A 43 -15.06 5.46 3.56
C ARG A 43 -14.04 5.90 2.51
N VAL A 44 -13.65 7.18 2.53
CA VAL A 44 -12.60 7.70 1.64
C VAL A 44 -11.26 7.06 1.97
N ILE A 45 -10.92 6.91 3.26
CA ILE A 45 -9.70 6.26 3.73
C ILE A 45 -9.68 4.79 3.30
N ASP A 46 -10.78 4.03 3.52
CA ASP A 46 -10.89 2.63 3.09
C ASP A 46 -10.70 2.48 1.58
N ALA A 47 -11.36 3.33 0.80
CA ALA A 47 -11.26 3.30 -0.66
C ALA A 47 -9.83 3.62 -1.13
N ALA A 48 -9.21 4.63 -0.54
CA ALA A 48 -7.84 5.01 -0.86
C ALA A 48 -6.84 3.92 -0.45
N ARG A 49 -6.99 3.33 0.75
CA ARG A 49 -6.17 2.18 1.18
C ARG A 49 -6.29 1.01 0.21
N ALA A 50 -7.51 0.63 -0.14
CA ALA A 50 -7.74 -0.45 -1.10
C ALA A 50 -7.06 -0.18 -2.45
N GLU A 51 -7.14 1.06 -2.95
CA GLU A 51 -6.51 1.44 -4.20
C GLU A 51 -4.98 1.47 -4.11
N ILE A 52 -4.41 1.93 -2.98
CA ILE A 52 -2.97 1.91 -2.72
C ILE A 52 -2.46 0.46 -2.69
N VAL A 53 -3.07 -0.41 -1.89
CA VAL A 53 -2.69 -1.83 -1.77
C VAL A 53 -2.79 -2.54 -3.12
N ASN A 54 -3.90 -2.35 -3.85
CA ASN A 54 -4.06 -2.90 -5.19
C ASN A 54 -3.02 -2.33 -6.17
N GLY A 55 -2.67 -1.07 -6.04
CA GLY A 55 -1.60 -0.44 -6.81
C GLY A 55 -0.25 -1.11 -6.58
N VAL A 56 0.10 -1.38 -5.32
CA VAL A 56 1.34 -2.10 -4.98
C VAL A 56 1.35 -3.51 -5.56
N PHE A 57 0.22 -4.24 -5.54
CA PHE A 57 0.14 -5.55 -6.19
C PHE A 57 0.26 -5.47 -7.72
N ARG A 58 -0.37 -4.49 -8.37
CA ARG A 58 -0.16 -4.25 -9.81
C ARG A 58 1.31 -3.95 -10.12
N PHE A 59 1.96 -3.18 -9.26
CA PHE A 59 3.38 -2.88 -9.39
C PHE A 59 4.24 -4.14 -9.25
N ALA A 60 3.97 -5.00 -8.27
CA ALA A 60 4.64 -6.30 -8.09
C ALA A 60 4.51 -7.18 -9.33
N GLU A 61 3.30 -7.33 -9.86
CA GLU A 61 3.06 -8.13 -11.07
C GLU A 61 3.86 -7.60 -12.26
N LYS A 62 3.90 -6.27 -12.45
CA LYS A 62 4.69 -5.64 -13.52
C LYS A 62 6.18 -5.89 -13.34
N LEU A 63 6.70 -5.80 -12.10
CA LEU A 63 8.10 -6.07 -11.82
C LEU A 63 8.48 -7.52 -12.12
N TYR A 64 7.67 -8.51 -11.71
CA TYR A 64 7.90 -9.90 -12.04
C TYR A 64 7.87 -10.16 -13.55
N ARG A 65 6.90 -9.58 -14.27
CA ARG A 65 6.84 -9.68 -15.74
C ARG A 65 8.08 -9.09 -16.42
N ARG A 66 8.65 -8.03 -15.87
CA ARG A 66 9.88 -7.39 -16.38
C ARG A 66 11.14 -8.13 -15.94
N ASN A 67 11.10 -8.86 -14.82
CA ASN A 67 12.22 -9.56 -14.21
C ASN A 67 11.91 -11.06 -13.99
N PRO A 68 11.63 -11.85 -15.04
CA PRO A 68 11.22 -13.25 -14.86
C PRO A 68 12.33 -14.12 -14.25
N ARG A 69 13.58 -13.67 -14.28
CA ARG A 69 14.72 -14.32 -13.62
C ARG A 69 14.55 -14.38 -12.10
N GLU A 70 13.85 -13.42 -11.49
CA GLU A 70 13.67 -13.37 -10.03
C GLU A 70 12.73 -14.49 -9.54
N LEU A 71 11.73 -14.89 -10.34
CA LEU A 71 10.86 -16.03 -10.03
C LEU A 71 11.63 -17.34 -9.83
N LYS A 72 12.77 -17.50 -10.51
CA LYS A 72 13.60 -18.71 -10.41
C LYS A 72 14.45 -18.76 -9.14
N LYS A 73 14.60 -17.64 -8.43
CA LYS A 73 15.40 -17.53 -7.21
C LYS A 73 14.59 -17.80 -5.94
N GLY A 74 13.27 -17.60 -6.02
CA GLY A 74 12.36 -17.82 -4.90
C GLY A 74 11.73 -19.21 -4.89
N SER A 75 10.94 -19.47 -3.86
CA SER A 75 10.16 -20.71 -3.73
C SER A 75 8.90 -20.75 -4.61
N SER A 76 8.66 -19.72 -5.43
CA SER A 76 7.47 -19.57 -6.27
C SER A 76 7.86 -19.36 -7.74
N PRO A 77 8.03 -20.45 -8.52
CA PRO A 77 8.62 -20.38 -9.86
C PRO A 77 7.72 -19.79 -10.94
N THR A 78 6.43 -19.56 -10.64
CA THR A 78 5.48 -18.93 -11.58
C THR A 78 4.98 -17.60 -11.05
N LEU A 79 4.57 -16.73 -11.98
CA LEU A 79 4.01 -15.41 -11.63
C LEU A 79 2.78 -15.55 -10.71
N GLU A 80 1.89 -16.48 -11.04
CA GLU A 80 0.66 -16.72 -10.31
C GLU A 80 0.97 -17.18 -8.88
N ALA A 81 1.91 -18.10 -8.70
CA ALA A 81 2.33 -18.59 -7.39
C ALA A 81 2.99 -17.48 -6.56
N ALA A 82 3.88 -16.68 -7.15
CA ALA A 82 4.54 -15.57 -6.48
C ALA A 82 3.53 -14.50 -6.03
N MET A 83 2.59 -14.13 -6.90
CA MET A 83 1.54 -13.17 -6.58
C MET A 83 0.55 -13.71 -5.54
N ALA A 84 0.17 -14.99 -5.62
CA ALA A 84 -0.68 -15.63 -4.63
C ALA A 84 0.00 -15.67 -3.25
N ARG A 85 1.29 -16.02 -3.21
CA ARG A 85 2.08 -16.03 -1.99
C ARG A 85 2.15 -14.65 -1.34
N LEU A 86 2.40 -13.61 -2.13
CA LEU A 86 2.46 -12.23 -1.64
C LEU A 86 1.09 -11.73 -1.13
N ARG A 87 -0.03 -12.11 -1.78
CA ARG A 87 -1.39 -11.72 -1.39
C ARG A 87 -1.91 -12.47 -0.16
N ASN A 88 -1.57 -13.74 -0.01
CA ASN A 88 -2.13 -14.61 1.02
C ASN A 88 -1.35 -14.58 2.34
N SER A 89 -0.15 -14.00 2.36
CA SER A 89 0.65 -13.88 3.58
C SER A 89 0.21 -12.65 4.37
N LYS A 90 -0.54 -12.86 5.44
CA LYS A 90 -0.99 -11.78 6.33
C LYS A 90 0.15 -11.04 7.03
N LEU A 91 1.20 -11.75 7.40
CA LEU A 91 2.34 -11.18 8.11
C LEU A 91 3.49 -10.78 7.19
N LEU A 92 3.40 -11.12 5.90
CA LEU A 92 4.49 -10.94 4.91
C LEU A 92 5.83 -11.48 5.42
N ASP A 93 5.76 -12.52 6.25
CA ASP A 93 6.94 -13.22 6.80
C ASP A 93 7.37 -14.30 5.81
N PHE A 94 8.51 -14.05 5.16
CA PHE A 94 9.10 -14.92 4.17
C PHE A 94 10.53 -15.25 4.58
N PRO A 95 10.95 -16.52 4.55
CA PRO A 95 12.32 -16.92 4.91
C PRO A 95 13.39 -16.15 4.11
N GLU A 96 13.08 -15.80 2.86
CA GLU A 96 13.97 -15.05 1.98
C GLU A 96 14.27 -13.62 2.47
N LEU A 97 13.49 -13.10 3.39
CA LEU A 97 13.71 -11.77 3.98
C LEU A 97 14.62 -11.78 5.20
N GLU A 98 15.14 -12.96 5.61
CA GLU A 98 16.09 -13.09 6.72
C GLU A 98 15.60 -12.45 8.03
N GLY A 99 14.29 -12.46 8.28
CA GLY A 99 13.65 -11.81 9.42
C GLY A 99 13.59 -10.26 9.33
N LEU A 100 14.07 -9.68 8.25
CA LEU A 100 14.00 -8.23 8.02
C LEU A 100 12.57 -7.80 7.66
N ARG A 101 12.22 -6.57 8.03
CA ARG A 101 10.90 -6.01 7.81
C ARG A 101 10.97 -4.62 7.18
N GLU A 102 9.87 -4.18 6.60
CA GLU A 102 9.67 -2.83 6.06
C GLU A 102 10.83 -2.36 5.15
N GLY A 103 11.41 -1.19 5.46
CA GLY A 103 12.52 -0.63 4.69
C GLY A 103 13.77 -1.50 4.68
N ALA A 104 14.04 -2.26 5.74
CA ALA A 104 15.16 -3.20 5.77
C ALA A 104 14.94 -4.37 4.80
N ALA A 105 13.73 -4.93 4.74
CA ALA A 105 13.35 -5.96 3.79
C ALA A 105 13.39 -5.43 2.34
N ALA A 106 12.80 -4.26 2.08
CA ALA A 106 12.84 -3.62 0.77
C ALA A 106 14.30 -3.33 0.32
N GLY A 107 15.15 -2.98 1.28
CA GLY A 107 16.59 -2.72 1.06
C GLY A 107 17.36 -3.93 0.55
N LEU A 108 16.96 -5.17 0.89
CA LEU A 108 17.59 -6.39 0.38
C LEU A 108 17.61 -6.43 -1.15
N ALA A 109 16.58 -5.93 -1.79
CA ALA A 109 16.49 -5.92 -3.26
C ALA A 109 17.66 -5.17 -3.93
N PHE A 110 18.30 -4.27 -3.19
CA PHE A 110 19.38 -3.40 -3.66
C PHE A 110 20.73 -3.71 -3.03
N ARG A 111 20.87 -4.82 -2.31
CA ARG A 111 22.15 -5.31 -1.82
C ARG A 111 22.81 -6.17 -2.89
N GLU A 112 24.10 -5.94 -3.11
CA GLU A 112 24.86 -6.68 -4.13
C GLU A 112 24.92 -8.18 -3.80
N GLU A 113 25.19 -8.50 -2.56
CA GLU A 113 25.35 -9.86 -2.04
C GLU A 113 24.04 -10.66 -1.94
N TYR A 114 22.87 -10.00 -2.07
CA TYR A 114 21.59 -10.68 -1.95
C TYR A 114 21.28 -11.54 -3.18
N SER A 115 21.24 -12.86 -2.99
CA SER A 115 21.02 -13.86 -4.04
C SER A 115 19.55 -14.27 -4.21
N GLY A 116 18.67 -13.89 -3.28
CA GLY A 116 17.25 -14.22 -3.30
C GLY A 116 16.42 -13.44 -4.33
N ASP A 117 15.11 -13.63 -4.27
CA ASP A 117 14.14 -12.93 -5.11
C ASP A 117 14.05 -11.44 -4.72
N ARG A 118 14.68 -10.58 -5.52
CA ARG A 118 14.72 -9.14 -5.30
C ARG A 118 13.35 -8.49 -5.45
N VAL A 119 12.48 -9.04 -6.30
CA VAL A 119 11.12 -8.52 -6.45
C VAL A 119 10.30 -8.83 -5.20
N LEU A 120 10.39 -10.06 -4.68
CA LEU A 120 9.74 -10.41 -3.41
C LEU A 120 10.21 -9.49 -2.28
N ALA A 121 11.52 -9.33 -2.10
CA ALA A 121 12.09 -8.52 -1.02
C ALA A 121 11.60 -7.07 -1.08
N LEU A 122 11.67 -6.44 -2.26
CA LEU A 122 11.19 -5.08 -2.46
C LEU A 122 9.69 -4.97 -2.15
N MET A 123 8.88 -5.84 -2.77
CA MET A 123 7.43 -5.70 -2.72
C MET A 123 6.84 -6.08 -1.37
N ALA A 124 7.41 -7.08 -0.69
CA ALA A 124 7.02 -7.42 0.68
C ALA A 124 7.35 -6.26 1.64
N GLY A 125 8.56 -5.69 1.55
CA GLY A 125 8.94 -4.54 2.36
C GLY A 125 8.05 -3.32 2.13
N LEU A 126 7.70 -3.01 0.86
CA LEU A 126 6.78 -1.91 0.55
C LEU A 126 5.36 -2.18 1.08
N LEU A 127 4.84 -3.42 0.95
CA LEU A 127 3.53 -3.78 1.49
C LEU A 127 3.52 -3.69 3.03
N MET A 128 4.57 -4.15 3.72
CA MET A 128 4.70 -3.99 5.17
C MET A 128 4.62 -2.50 5.56
N MET A 129 5.33 -1.62 4.86
CA MET A 129 5.28 -0.18 5.12
C MET A 129 3.90 0.40 4.84
N VAL A 130 3.21 -0.04 3.79
CA VAL A 130 1.83 0.39 3.51
C VAL A 130 0.89 -0.08 4.61
N TYR A 131 0.96 -1.34 5.03
CA TYR A 131 0.10 -1.84 6.12
C TYR A 131 0.37 -1.09 7.43
N ALA A 132 1.63 -0.89 7.81
CA ALA A 132 2.01 -0.12 8.99
C ALA A 132 1.56 1.34 8.92
N ALA A 133 1.55 1.97 7.74
CA ALA A 133 1.02 3.32 7.56
C ALA A 133 -0.50 3.40 7.77
N PHE A 134 -1.19 2.28 7.62
CA PHE A 134 -2.61 2.11 7.94
C PHE A 134 -2.83 1.35 9.25
N GLU A 135 -1.88 1.41 10.19
CA GLU A 135 -1.95 0.82 11.54
C GLU A 135 -2.29 -0.68 11.53
N ASP A 136 -1.90 -1.41 10.48
CA ASP A 136 -2.19 -2.83 10.24
C ASP A 136 -3.68 -3.18 10.30
N THR A 137 -4.55 -2.19 10.04
CA THR A 137 -6.02 -2.29 10.12
C THR A 137 -6.62 -2.44 8.73
N ASP A 138 -7.60 -3.35 8.59
CA ASP A 138 -8.31 -3.57 7.33
C ASP A 138 -9.54 -2.68 7.16
N ASP A 139 -10.16 -2.27 8.26
CA ASP A 139 -11.37 -1.44 8.30
C ASP A 139 -11.15 -0.25 9.25
N PHE A 140 -11.45 0.97 8.83
CA PHE A 140 -11.38 2.17 9.66
C PHE A 140 -12.77 2.59 10.15
N TYR A 141 -12.84 3.05 11.41
CA TYR A 141 -14.02 3.58 12.06
C TYR A 141 -13.71 4.96 12.66
N ILE A 142 -14.74 5.73 13.01
CA ILE A 142 -14.65 7.11 13.50
C ILE A 142 -13.60 7.32 14.62
N LEU A 143 -13.28 6.26 15.36
CA LEU A 143 -12.32 6.30 16.48
C LEU A 143 -10.89 5.89 16.09
N ASP A 144 -10.68 5.44 14.85
CA ASP A 144 -9.36 5.00 14.41
C ASP A 144 -8.50 6.21 14.02
N ASP A 145 -7.39 6.38 14.72
CA ASP A 145 -6.44 7.46 14.49
C ASP A 145 -5.33 7.01 13.55
N LEU A 146 -5.38 7.45 12.30
CA LEU A 146 -4.25 7.33 11.39
C LEU A 146 -3.15 8.33 11.76
N ASN A 147 -1.91 7.91 11.57
CA ASN A 147 -0.75 8.78 11.78
C ASN A 147 -0.33 9.41 10.45
N GLU A 148 -0.48 10.72 10.33
CA GLU A 148 -0.10 11.50 9.15
C GLU A 148 1.37 11.36 8.78
N GLN A 149 2.26 11.21 9.78
CA GLN A 149 3.70 11.06 9.56
C GLN A 149 4.04 9.69 8.97
N LYS A 150 3.34 8.61 9.39
CA LYS A 150 3.52 7.28 8.81
C LYS A 150 3.12 7.27 7.33
N LEU A 151 1.98 7.88 6.98
CA LEU A 151 1.51 8.00 5.59
C LEU A 151 2.53 8.78 4.75
N TYR A 152 3.01 9.92 5.25
CA TYR A 152 4.03 10.72 4.59
C TYR A 152 5.33 9.94 4.38
N ASN A 153 5.84 9.28 5.43
CA ASN A 153 7.07 8.50 5.35
C ASN A 153 6.92 7.33 4.37
N CYS A 154 5.76 6.67 4.34
CA CYS A 154 5.46 5.63 3.37
C CYS A 154 5.53 6.17 1.94
N ALA A 155 4.93 7.33 1.65
CA ALA A 155 5.03 7.98 0.35
C ALA A 155 6.49 8.26 -0.05
N ARG A 156 7.30 8.81 0.85
CA ARG A 156 8.75 9.06 0.59
C ARG A 156 9.52 7.76 0.36
N ASN A 157 9.19 6.70 1.10
CA ASN A 157 9.83 5.38 0.92
C ASN A 157 9.53 4.78 -0.47
N LEU A 158 8.33 5.00 -0.98
CA LEU A 158 8.03 4.62 -2.34
C LEU A 158 8.92 5.40 -3.34
N GLU A 159 9.08 6.70 -3.21
CA GLU A 159 9.96 7.49 -4.07
C GLU A 159 11.41 7.01 -4.03
N ILE A 160 11.92 6.69 -2.83
CA ILE A 160 13.25 6.10 -2.66
C ILE A 160 13.35 4.76 -3.39
N ALA A 161 12.34 3.89 -3.28
CA ALA A 161 12.30 2.62 -3.97
C ALA A 161 12.34 2.79 -5.49
N MET A 162 11.57 3.74 -6.02
CA MET A 162 11.54 4.02 -7.45
C MET A 162 12.86 4.55 -7.98
N TRP A 163 13.48 5.49 -7.24
CA TRP A 163 14.80 5.98 -7.58
C TRP A 163 15.84 4.85 -7.60
N LYS A 164 15.83 3.97 -6.57
CA LYS A 164 16.73 2.81 -6.51
C LYS A 164 16.49 1.83 -7.66
N LEU A 165 15.23 1.58 -8.04
CA LEU A 165 14.90 0.75 -9.21
C LEU A 165 15.49 1.28 -10.52
N GLY A 166 15.57 2.60 -10.66
CA GLY A 166 16.15 3.22 -11.85
C GLY A 166 17.69 3.39 -11.82
N SER A 167 18.33 3.25 -10.65
CA SER A 167 19.73 3.59 -10.46
C SER A 167 20.62 2.48 -9.92
N ALA A 168 20.07 1.52 -9.16
CA ALA A 168 20.86 0.47 -8.53
C ALA A 168 21.37 -0.54 -9.55
N LYS A 169 22.68 -0.76 -9.57
CA LYS A 169 23.38 -1.61 -10.53
C LYS A 169 24.18 -2.71 -9.83
N LEU A 170 24.31 -3.82 -10.53
CA LEU A 170 25.27 -4.88 -10.23
C LEU A 170 26.70 -4.43 -10.60
N PRO A 171 27.75 -5.12 -10.12
CA PRO A 171 29.15 -4.81 -10.46
C PRO A 171 29.44 -4.82 -11.97
N ASN A 172 28.68 -5.59 -12.73
CA ASN A 172 28.77 -5.64 -14.19
C ASN A 172 28.12 -4.43 -14.91
N GLY A 173 27.54 -3.48 -14.15
CA GLY A 173 26.88 -2.28 -14.67
C GLY A 173 25.43 -2.46 -15.07
N GLU A 174 24.87 -3.68 -15.04
CA GLU A 174 23.45 -3.94 -15.29
C GLU A 174 22.58 -3.49 -14.12
N LEU A 175 21.32 -3.07 -14.40
CA LEU A 175 20.36 -2.77 -13.37
C LEU A 175 20.04 -4.03 -12.57
N MET A 176 19.96 -3.90 -11.23
CA MET A 176 19.57 -4.99 -10.34
C MET A 176 18.16 -5.50 -10.64
N LEU A 177 17.25 -4.57 -10.94
CA LEU A 177 15.88 -4.85 -11.39
C LEU A 177 15.54 -3.93 -12.58
N LEU A 178 14.90 -4.50 -13.59
CA LEU A 178 14.38 -3.74 -14.72
C LEU A 178 13.01 -3.15 -14.36
N SER A 179 12.82 -1.88 -14.65
CA SER A 179 11.54 -1.17 -14.44
C SER A 179 11.16 -0.36 -15.69
N ASN A 180 11.30 0.95 -15.67
CA ASN A 180 11.04 1.82 -16.81
C ASN A 180 12.01 1.52 -17.96
N GLU A 181 11.52 1.81 -19.19
CA GLU A 181 12.34 1.83 -20.39
C GLU A 181 12.33 3.24 -20.97
N LEU A 182 13.48 3.81 -21.14
CA LEU A 182 13.66 5.17 -21.64
C LEU A 182 14.03 5.24 -23.10
N ASP A 183 14.44 4.12 -23.71
CA ASP A 183 14.73 4.04 -25.14
C ASP A 183 13.51 4.53 -25.94
N PRO A 184 13.66 5.54 -26.81
CA PRO A 184 12.55 6.06 -27.61
C PRO A 184 11.82 5.01 -28.44
N ALA A 185 12.52 3.96 -28.89
CA ALA A 185 11.96 2.88 -29.70
C ALA A 185 11.00 1.98 -28.87
N ASN A 186 11.24 1.84 -27.56
CA ASN A 186 10.51 0.90 -26.68
C ASN A 186 10.06 1.58 -25.38
N ARG A 187 9.80 2.87 -25.41
CA ARG A 187 9.53 3.69 -24.22
C ARG A 187 8.39 3.14 -23.39
N ASN A 188 8.66 2.86 -22.11
CA ASN A 188 7.68 2.38 -21.15
C ASN A 188 7.84 3.07 -19.79
N LEU A 189 6.98 4.05 -19.52
CA LEU A 189 6.92 4.79 -18.25
C LEU A 189 5.75 4.33 -17.38
N SER A 190 5.27 3.11 -17.59
CA SER A 190 4.10 2.61 -16.87
C SER A 190 4.37 2.34 -15.39
N PHE A 191 5.63 2.17 -14.99
CA PHE A 191 6.03 2.06 -13.59
C PHE A 191 5.91 3.42 -12.90
N GLU A 192 6.40 4.50 -13.51
CA GLU A 192 6.25 5.87 -12.98
C GLU A 192 4.78 6.25 -12.78
N ARG A 193 3.92 5.89 -13.74
CA ARG A 193 2.49 6.20 -13.65
C ARG A 193 1.82 5.51 -12.47
N GLU A 194 2.07 4.22 -12.29
CA GLU A 194 1.49 3.46 -11.15
C GLU A 194 2.02 3.98 -9.83
N PHE A 195 3.31 4.28 -9.82
CA PHE A 195 4.02 4.77 -8.68
C PHE A 195 3.52 6.16 -8.24
N GLY A 196 3.47 7.10 -9.16
CA GLY A 196 2.95 8.45 -8.89
C GLY A 196 1.51 8.45 -8.40
N ARG A 197 0.69 7.49 -8.87
CA ARG A 197 -0.67 7.29 -8.37
C ARG A 197 -0.71 6.86 -6.91
N ILE A 198 0.09 5.87 -6.51
CA ILE A 198 0.15 5.38 -5.14
C ILE A 198 0.69 6.47 -4.21
N THR A 199 1.80 7.11 -4.59
CA THR A 199 2.42 8.19 -3.83
C THR A 199 1.48 9.37 -3.64
N GLY A 200 0.78 9.79 -4.73
CA GLY A 200 -0.18 10.89 -4.66
C GLY A 200 -1.36 10.61 -3.72
N LEU A 201 -1.85 9.37 -3.66
CA LEU A 201 -2.90 8.98 -2.72
C LEU A 201 -2.40 9.00 -1.27
N LEU A 202 -1.19 8.52 -1.00
CA LEU A 202 -0.59 8.57 0.34
C LEU A 202 -0.35 10.01 0.80
N ASP A 203 0.18 10.88 -0.06
CA ASP A 203 0.40 12.30 0.24
C ASP A 203 -0.91 13.03 0.50
N PHE A 204 -1.94 12.74 -0.30
CA PHE A 204 -3.28 13.31 -0.10
C PHE A 204 -3.85 12.87 1.25
N LEU A 205 -3.79 11.57 1.59
CA LEU A 205 -4.27 11.07 2.88
C LEU A 205 -3.48 11.65 4.05
N ALA A 206 -2.14 11.72 3.96
CA ALA A 206 -1.32 12.32 4.99
C ALA A 206 -1.77 13.76 5.31
N LYS A 207 -2.06 14.55 4.25
CA LYS A 207 -2.55 15.91 4.40
C LYS A 207 -3.96 15.95 5.03
N VAL A 208 -4.89 15.12 4.57
CA VAL A 208 -6.26 15.07 5.12
C VAL A 208 -6.24 14.69 6.60
N VAL A 209 -5.41 13.70 6.99
CA VAL A 209 -5.27 13.26 8.38
C VAL A 209 -4.62 14.36 9.24
N ALA A 210 -3.57 15.01 8.73
CA ALA A 210 -2.91 16.12 9.42
C ALA A 210 -3.88 17.29 9.66
N ASP A 211 -4.66 17.67 8.64
CA ASP A 211 -5.66 18.74 8.75
C ASP A 211 -6.76 18.38 9.77
N LYS A 212 -7.24 17.12 9.77
CA LYS A 212 -8.22 16.63 10.75
C LYS A 212 -7.71 16.73 12.20
N HIS A 213 -6.43 16.44 12.43
CA HIS A 213 -5.84 16.44 13.76
C HIS A 213 -5.21 17.80 14.17
N GLY A 214 -5.17 18.78 13.28
CA GLY A 214 -4.45 20.04 13.49
C GLY A 214 -2.94 19.85 13.68
N ARG A 215 -2.36 18.81 13.07
CA ARG A 215 -0.95 18.45 13.17
C ARG A 215 -0.15 18.89 11.96
N ILE A 216 1.16 19.05 12.17
CA ILE A 216 2.11 19.42 11.11
C ILE A 216 2.96 18.20 10.76
N ILE A 217 3.06 17.91 9.47
CA ILE A 217 3.92 16.85 8.94
C ILE A 217 5.37 17.34 8.97
N SER A 218 6.25 16.58 9.61
CA SER A 218 7.69 16.83 9.59
C SER A 218 8.27 16.35 8.26
N ARG A 219 8.76 17.27 7.46
CA ARG A 219 9.37 16.95 6.17
C ARG A 219 10.83 16.59 6.36
N VAL A 220 11.21 15.44 5.82
CA VAL A 220 12.59 14.96 5.82
C VAL A 220 13.19 15.22 4.45
N ALA A 221 14.26 16.03 4.40
CA ALA A 221 15.03 16.25 3.19
C ALA A 221 16.18 15.25 3.13
N GLN A 222 16.20 14.39 2.12
CA GLN A 222 17.30 13.47 1.84
C GLN A 222 17.74 13.61 0.38
N SER A 223 19.04 13.49 0.15
CA SER A 223 19.52 13.29 -1.22
C SER A 223 19.08 11.91 -1.69
N MET A 224 18.46 11.82 -2.86
CA MET A 224 18.02 10.53 -3.40
C MET A 224 19.18 9.54 -3.57
N ALA A 225 20.37 10.02 -3.86
CA ALA A 225 21.55 9.17 -4.02
C ALA A 225 21.96 8.43 -2.73
N THR A 226 21.71 9.03 -1.58
CA THR A 226 22.07 8.49 -0.25
C THR A 226 20.84 8.17 0.60
N ALA A 227 19.64 8.27 0.05
CA ALA A 227 18.41 8.12 0.80
C ALA A 227 18.28 6.71 1.37
N ILE A 228 17.92 6.66 2.65
CA ILE A 228 17.54 5.45 3.39
C ILE A 228 16.02 5.44 3.58
N PHE A 229 15.45 4.25 3.70
CA PHE A 229 14.02 4.13 3.99
C PHE A 229 13.71 4.72 5.37
N LEU A 230 12.66 5.54 5.42
CA LEU A 230 12.19 6.19 6.65
C LEU A 230 11.39 5.18 7.51
N PRO A 231 11.44 5.30 8.84
CA PRO A 231 10.63 4.45 9.70
C PRO A 231 9.13 4.69 9.49
N VAL A 232 8.34 3.63 9.46
CA VAL A 232 6.88 3.68 9.36
C VAL A 232 6.25 2.99 10.56
N GLY A 233 6.41 1.68 10.73
CA GLY A 233 5.77 0.91 11.79
C GLY A 233 6.22 1.28 13.20
N THR A 234 7.46 1.76 13.38
CA THR A 234 8.01 2.17 14.68
C THR A 234 7.55 3.56 15.14
N LEU A 235 6.90 4.34 14.28
CA LEU A 235 6.31 5.62 14.67
C LEU A 235 5.01 5.38 15.43
N GLY A 236 4.97 5.74 16.71
CA GLY A 236 3.76 5.63 17.54
C GLY A 236 3.93 4.75 18.78
N VAL A 237 5.07 4.09 18.96
CA VAL A 237 5.42 3.46 20.24
C VAL A 237 6.01 4.55 21.15
N ARG A 238 5.13 5.30 21.83
CA ARG A 238 5.47 6.20 22.94
C ARG A 238 4.55 5.91 24.11
#